data_28901cd20332bf0bc544fd35d69e41ee
#
_entry.id   28901cd20332bf0bc544fd35d69e41ee
#
_cell.length_a   1.000
_cell.length_b   1.000
_cell.length_c   1.000
_cell.angle_alpha   90.00
_cell.angle_beta   90.00
_cell.angle_gamma   90.00
#
_symmetry.space_group_name_H-M   'P 1'
#
loop_
_entity.id
_entity.type
_entity.pdbx_description
1 polymer ?
#
loop_
_entity_poly.entity_id
_entity_poly.type
_entity_poly.pdbx_seq_one_letter_code
_entity_poly.pdbx_strand_id
1 'polypeptide(L)'
;MRIFTYNIIIMVGKGTITMRETRILEFKETITNTFLKTVSAFSNYNGGTILFGVDDNGNVKGLLDVKQACLDIENKINDSILPQPNYTLEIQNNDQTIKLTVKSGLQKPYLYKSKAYKRNDTATIEVDALELSRLILEGKNIRFEELPCKEQNLSFEVLNHKLEECVHIERFNQDTLRTLNLYNNDNGYNNAAGLLADKNQFPGIDIMKFGENISIIQKRATFENVSVLEEYDKTIDVFRDYYQYEIIEG
;
A
#
# COMPACT_ATOMS: atom_id res chain seq x y z
N MET A 1 -16.25 18.36 -11.04
CA MET A 1 -16.96 17.85 -9.87
C MET A 1 -17.41 16.43 -10.20
N ARG A 2 -16.61 15.40 -9.86
CA ARG A 2 -16.98 14.00 -10.09
C ARG A 2 -17.54 13.46 -8.79
N ILE A 3 -18.82 13.17 -8.79
CA ILE A 3 -19.53 12.50 -7.70
C ILE A 3 -19.15 11.01 -7.82
N PHE A 4 -18.36 10.51 -6.89
CA PHE A 4 -18.16 9.07 -6.73
C PHE A 4 -19.37 8.50 -6.00
N THR A 5 -20.31 7.98 -6.75
CA THR A 5 -21.38 7.14 -6.23
C THR A 5 -20.78 5.78 -5.92
N TYR A 6 -20.76 5.38 -4.66
CA TYR A 6 -20.39 4.04 -4.26
C TYR A 6 -21.38 3.05 -4.85
N ASN A 7 -20.94 2.24 -5.82
CA ASN A 7 -21.73 1.15 -6.37
C ASN A 7 -21.89 0.05 -5.31
N ILE A 8 -23.00 0.07 -4.60
CA ILE A 8 -23.53 -1.11 -3.93
C ILE A 8 -23.97 -2.04 -5.06
N ILE A 9 -23.27 -3.16 -5.27
CA ILE A 9 -23.69 -4.17 -6.25
C ILE A 9 -24.94 -4.85 -5.69
N ILE A 10 -26.11 -4.42 -6.14
CA ILE A 10 -27.39 -5.06 -5.90
C ILE A 10 -27.54 -6.14 -6.97
N MET A 11 -27.31 -7.40 -6.61
CA MET A 11 -27.67 -8.51 -7.48
C MET A 11 -29.18 -8.76 -7.38
N VAL A 12 -29.93 -8.36 -8.41
CA VAL A 12 -31.35 -8.64 -8.51
C VAL A 12 -31.55 -10.04 -9.11
N GLY A 13 -31.55 -11.07 -8.26
CA GLY A 13 -32.18 -12.34 -8.56
C GLY A 13 -33.60 -12.35 -8.01
N LYS A 14 -34.53 -13.10 -8.61
CA LYS A 14 -35.89 -13.29 -8.07
C LYS A 14 -35.82 -13.89 -6.66
N GLY A 15 -35.93 -13.05 -5.62
CA GLY A 15 -35.84 -13.46 -4.22
C GLY A 15 -34.94 -12.50 -3.44
N THR A 16 -35.38 -12.08 -2.31
CA THR A 16 -34.75 -11.26 -1.25
C THR A 16 -33.32 -10.75 -1.55
N ILE A 17 -33.15 -9.44 -1.58
CA ILE A 17 -31.83 -8.79 -1.69
C ILE A 17 -31.06 -9.12 -0.40
N THR A 18 -30.15 -10.09 -0.44
CA THR A 18 -29.24 -10.35 0.67
C THR A 18 -27.98 -9.50 0.49
N MET A 19 -27.77 -8.53 1.37
CA MET A 19 -26.49 -7.83 1.48
C MET A 19 -25.45 -8.81 2.02
N ARG A 20 -24.24 -8.78 1.48
CA ARG A 20 -23.11 -9.60 1.93
C ARG A 20 -21.97 -8.70 2.39
N GLU A 21 -21.25 -9.13 3.42
CA GLU A 21 -19.98 -8.51 3.80
C GLU A 21 -18.99 -8.52 2.65
N THR A 22 -18.16 -7.49 2.60
CA THR A 22 -17.11 -7.31 1.59
C THR A 22 -15.85 -6.76 2.25
N ARG A 23 -14.81 -6.55 1.46
CA ARG A 23 -13.56 -5.94 1.93
C ARG A 23 -13.75 -4.55 2.56
N ILE A 24 -14.81 -3.83 2.20
CA ILE A 24 -15.12 -2.47 2.68
C ILE A 24 -16.45 -2.37 3.42
N LEU A 25 -17.14 -3.48 3.65
CA LEU A 25 -18.42 -3.54 4.36
C LEU A 25 -18.40 -4.69 5.36
N GLU A 26 -18.74 -4.40 6.62
CA GLU A 26 -18.84 -5.36 7.70
C GLU A 26 -20.17 -5.21 8.43
N PHE A 27 -20.75 -6.33 8.89
CA PHE A 27 -21.96 -6.36 9.70
C PHE A 27 -21.64 -6.70 11.14
N LYS A 28 -22.40 -6.14 12.06
CA LYS A 28 -22.36 -6.44 13.49
C LYS A 28 -23.77 -6.42 14.06
N GLU A 29 -24.23 -7.59 14.49
CA GLU A 29 -25.53 -7.69 15.15
C GLU A 29 -25.55 -6.88 16.45
N THR A 30 -24.43 -6.92 17.20
CA THR A 30 -24.27 -6.22 18.49
C THR A 30 -22.93 -5.48 18.56
N ILE A 31 -22.79 -4.57 19.54
CA ILE A 31 -21.56 -3.80 19.74
C ILE A 31 -20.58 -4.60 20.60
N THR A 32 -19.67 -5.31 19.97
CA THR A 32 -18.55 -6.00 20.62
C THR A 32 -17.24 -5.33 20.25
N ASN A 33 -16.20 -5.44 21.09
CA ASN A 33 -14.91 -4.78 20.81
C ASN A 33 -14.19 -5.29 19.55
N THR A 34 -14.71 -6.32 18.88
CA THR A 34 -14.13 -6.86 17.64
C THR A 34 -14.17 -5.86 16.48
N PHE A 35 -15.19 -4.99 16.44
CA PHE A 35 -15.29 -3.97 15.39
C PHE A 35 -14.10 -2.97 15.40
N LEU A 36 -13.43 -2.78 16.54
CA LEU A 36 -12.28 -1.90 16.65
C LEU A 36 -11.08 -2.37 15.80
N LYS A 37 -10.93 -3.69 15.61
CA LYS A 37 -9.96 -4.24 14.66
C LYS A 37 -10.28 -3.78 13.23
N THR A 38 -11.55 -3.80 12.87
CA THR A 38 -12.00 -3.37 11.53
C THR A 38 -11.89 -1.87 11.34
N VAL A 39 -12.16 -1.06 12.39
CA VAL A 39 -11.89 0.38 12.35
C VAL A 39 -10.39 0.64 12.11
N SER A 40 -9.49 -0.04 12.82
CA SER A 40 -8.04 0.03 12.57
C SER A 40 -7.71 -0.35 11.12
N ALA A 41 -8.27 -1.44 10.61
CA ALA A 41 -8.03 -1.89 9.25
C ALA A 41 -8.50 -0.87 8.20
N PHE A 42 -9.69 -0.31 8.36
CA PHE A 42 -10.23 0.71 7.46
C PHE A 42 -9.42 2.01 7.50
N SER A 43 -8.98 2.44 8.69
CA SER A 43 -8.16 3.64 8.84
C SER A 43 -6.77 3.48 8.22
N ASN A 44 -6.19 2.30 8.28
CA ASN A 44 -4.87 2.01 7.71
C ASN A 44 -4.90 1.86 6.18
N TYR A 45 -6.05 1.52 5.57
CA TYR A 45 -6.13 1.21 4.14
C TYR A 45 -7.22 2.03 3.41
N ASN A 46 -8.19 1.37 2.81
CA ASN A 46 -9.11 2.01 1.85
C ASN A 46 -10.35 2.66 2.49
N GLY A 47 -10.46 2.64 3.83
CA GLY A 47 -11.70 3.00 4.48
C GLY A 47 -12.74 1.90 4.35
N GLY A 48 -13.94 2.14 4.89
CA GLY A 48 -15.05 1.21 4.80
C GLY A 48 -16.22 1.57 5.70
N THR A 49 -17.23 0.70 5.71
CA THR A 49 -18.46 0.89 6.47
C THR A 49 -18.72 -0.32 7.37
N ILE A 50 -19.14 -0.07 8.60
CA ILE A 50 -19.66 -1.09 9.54
C ILE A 50 -21.12 -0.76 9.81
N LEU A 51 -22.00 -1.74 9.64
CA LEU A 51 -23.42 -1.63 9.95
C LEU A 51 -23.69 -2.40 11.25
N PHE A 52 -24.12 -1.69 12.27
CA PHE A 52 -24.54 -2.29 13.55
C PHE A 52 -26.04 -2.48 13.59
N GLY A 53 -26.49 -3.59 14.20
CA GLY A 53 -27.88 -4.05 14.19
C GLY A 53 -28.22 -4.92 12.97
N VAL A 54 -27.21 -5.47 12.30
CA VAL A 54 -27.34 -6.35 11.12
C VAL A 54 -26.58 -7.64 11.39
N ASP A 55 -27.22 -8.79 11.15
CA ASP A 55 -26.59 -10.10 11.31
C ASP A 55 -25.65 -10.45 10.10
N ASP A 56 -24.86 -11.52 10.21
CA ASP A 56 -23.90 -11.95 9.19
C ASP A 56 -24.57 -12.33 7.85
N ASN A 57 -25.88 -12.56 7.83
CA ASN A 57 -26.65 -12.85 6.63
C ASN A 57 -27.23 -11.57 5.98
N GLY A 58 -26.96 -10.40 6.56
CA GLY A 58 -27.48 -9.11 6.09
C GLY A 58 -28.92 -8.81 6.55
N ASN A 59 -29.48 -9.58 7.50
CA ASN A 59 -30.82 -9.31 8.03
C ASN A 59 -30.74 -8.22 9.11
N VAL A 60 -31.63 -7.24 9.02
CA VAL A 60 -31.75 -6.18 10.02
C VAL A 60 -32.39 -6.75 11.29
N LYS A 61 -31.70 -6.62 12.42
CA LYS A 61 -32.14 -6.99 13.76
C LYS A 61 -32.51 -5.76 14.60
N GLY A 62 -31.85 -4.65 14.30
CA GLY A 62 -31.93 -3.41 15.08
C GLY A 62 -31.18 -3.48 16.40
N LEU A 63 -31.00 -2.32 17.03
CA LEU A 63 -30.40 -2.14 18.35
C LEU A 63 -31.47 -1.62 19.33
N LEU A 64 -31.43 -2.04 20.60
CA LEU A 64 -32.44 -1.66 21.60
C LEU A 64 -32.45 -0.14 21.87
N ASP A 65 -31.28 0.48 22.01
CA ASP A 65 -31.12 1.91 22.22
C ASP A 65 -30.01 2.44 21.30
N VAL A 66 -30.40 2.91 20.12
CA VAL A 66 -29.46 3.41 19.11
C VAL A 66 -28.70 4.66 19.54
N LYS A 67 -29.27 5.50 20.44
CA LYS A 67 -28.59 6.68 20.93
C LYS A 67 -27.47 6.32 21.87
N GLN A 68 -27.74 5.46 22.85
CA GLN A 68 -26.72 4.96 23.77
C GLN A 68 -25.67 4.14 23.02
N ALA A 69 -26.09 3.30 22.08
CA ALA A 69 -25.22 2.52 21.22
C ALA A 69 -24.27 3.39 20.40
N CYS A 70 -24.74 4.51 19.86
CA CYS A 70 -23.91 5.47 19.13
C CYS A 70 -22.81 6.07 20.03
N LEU A 71 -23.15 6.49 21.25
CA LEU A 71 -22.18 6.99 22.23
C LEU A 71 -21.16 5.92 22.63
N ASP A 72 -21.61 4.68 22.83
CA ASP A 72 -20.73 3.56 23.17
C ASP A 72 -19.71 3.27 22.05
N ILE A 73 -20.14 3.30 20.80
CA ILE A 73 -19.25 3.13 19.63
C ILE A 73 -18.23 4.25 19.59
N GLU A 74 -18.67 5.50 19.71
CA GLU A 74 -17.81 6.69 19.71
C GLU A 74 -16.75 6.62 20.81
N ASN A 75 -17.16 6.38 22.06
CA ASN A 75 -16.25 6.25 23.19
C ASN A 75 -15.23 5.11 22.98
N LYS A 76 -15.71 3.93 22.54
CA LYS A 76 -14.82 2.79 22.27
C LYS A 76 -13.77 3.10 21.21
N ILE A 77 -14.12 3.81 20.14
CA ILE A 77 -13.17 4.21 19.09
C ILE A 77 -12.15 5.19 19.66
N ASN A 78 -12.64 6.26 20.33
CA ASN A 78 -11.81 7.35 20.84
C ASN A 78 -10.83 6.87 21.92
N ASP A 79 -11.25 5.93 22.76
CA ASP A 79 -10.42 5.40 23.86
C ASP A 79 -9.45 4.31 23.44
N SER A 80 -9.67 3.68 22.28
CA SER A 80 -8.97 2.43 21.95
C SER A 80 -8.06 2.50 20.73
N ILE A 81 -8.27 3.48 19.83
CA ILE A 81 -7.51 3.55 18.57
C ILE A 81 -6.65 4.81 18.53
N LEU A 82 -5.38 4.63 18.30
CA LEU A 82 -4.40 5.70 18.18
C LEU A 82 -3.60 5.56 16.87
N PRO A 83 -3.36 6.66 16.14
CA PRO A 83 -3.98 7.99 16.28
C PRO A 83 -5.50 7.94 16.12
N GLN A 84 -6.19 9.06 16.41
CA GLN A 84 -7.64 9.09 16.29
C GLN A 84 -8.08 8.95 14.83
N PRO A 85 -8.96 7.99 14.50
CA PRO A 85 -9.42 7.78 13.13
C PRO A 85 -10.44 8.85 12.70
N ASN A 86 -10.54 9.06 11.39
CA ASN A 86 -11.59 9.91 10.82
C ASN A 86 -12.81 9.06 10.46
N TYR A 87 -13.93 9.29 11.14
CA TYR A 87 -15.15 8.54 10.93
C TYR A 87 -16.41 9.40 11.06
N THR A 88 -17.53 8.86 10.58
CA THR A 88 -18.87 9.41 10.79
C THR A 88 -19.81 8.33 11.27
N LEU A 89 -20.74 8.70 12.18
CA LEU A 89 -21.81 7.84 12.68
C LEU A 89 -23.15 8.40 12.22
N GLU A 90 -23.98 7.55 11.61
CA GLU A 90 -25.31 7.87 11.14
C GLU A 90 -26.33 6.90 11.75
N ILE A 91 -27.29 7.40 12.51
CA ILE A 91 -28.39 6.61 13.08
C ILE A 91 -29.49 6.46 12.02
N GLN A 92 -29.84 5.22 11.71
CA GLN A 92 -30.96 4.86 10.83
C GLN A 92 -32.18 4.57 11.68
N ASN A 93 -33.00 5.59 11.97
CA ASN A 93 -34.10 5.50 12.94
C ASN A 93 -35.17 4.48 12.54
N ASN A 94 -35.41 4.27 11.24
CA ASN A 94 -36.43 3.32 10.76
C ASN A 94 -36.10 1.87 11.12
N ASP A 95 -34.82 1.53 11.04
CA ASP A 95 -34.33 0.15 11.20
C ASP A 95 -33.63 -0.06 12.55
N GLN A 96 -33.53 0.99 13.36
CA GLN A 96 -32.79 0.98 14.63
C GLN A 96 -31.36 0.47 14.44
N THR A 97 -30.68 0.88 13.35
CA THR A 97 -29.31 0.51 13.03
C THR A 97 -28.38 1.72 13.05
N ILE A 98 -27.07 1.48 13.14
CA ILE A 98 -26.05 2.51 13.09
C ILE A 98 -25.10 2.19 11.93
N LYS A 99 -24.86 3.19 11.08
CA LYS A 99 -23.85 3.15 10.03
C LYS A 99 -22.61 3.91 10.49
N LEU A 100 -21.51 3.21 10.70
CA LEU A 100 -20.21 3.76 10.95
C LEU A 100 -19.40 3.77 9.64
N THR A 101 -19.07 4.94 9.13
CA THR A 101 -18.20 5.09 7.96
C THR A 101 -16.83 5.57 8.41
N VAL A 102 -15.80 4.79 8.15
CA VAL A 102 -14.39 5.08 8.50
C VAL A 102 -13.65 5.47 7.23
N LYS A 103 -12.94 6.58 7.26
CA LYS A 103 -12.09 7.03 6.14
C LYS A 103 -10.66 6.51 6.33
N SER A 104 -9.96 6.28 5.21
CA SER A 104 -8.51 6.07 5.25
C SER A 104 -7.82 7.29 5.84
N GLY A 105 -6.93 7.07 6.81
CA GLY A 105 -6.21 8.14 7.48
C GLY A 105 -4.80 8.33 6.93
N LEU A 106 -4.22 9.50 7.20
CA LEU A 106 -2.86 9.86 6.77
C LEU A 106 -1.80 9.56 7.84
N GLN A 107 -2.20 9.55 9.12
CA GLN A 107 -1.27 9.39 10.27
C GLN A 107 -1.08 7.90 10.63
N LYS A 108 -0.78 7.07 9.65
CA LYS A 108 -0.59 5.62 9.86
C LYS A 108 0.65 5.33 10.74
N PRO A 109 0.66 4.21 11.48
CA PRO A 109 -0.38 3.19 11.62
C PRO A 109 -1.45 3.55 12.65
N TYR A 110 -2.71 3.26 12.37
CA TYR A 110 -3.82 3.31 13.32
C TYR A 110 -3.88 2.00 14.10
N LEU A 111 -3.58 2.05 15.39
CA LEU A 111 -3.39 0.87 16.21
C LEU A 111 -4.57 0.63 17.16
N TYR A 112 -5.02 -0.60 17.26
CA TYR A 112 -5.88 -1.10 18.32
C TYR A 112 -5.10 -2.08 19.18
N LYS A 113 -4.98 -1.83 20.49
CA LYS A 113 -4.16 -2.64 21.42
C LYS A 113 -2.72 -2.84 20.91
N SER A 114 -2.09 -1.76 20.45
CA SER A 114 -0.73 -1.75 19.88
C SER A 114 -0.52 -2.60 18.63
N LYS A 115 -1.59 -2.99 17.93
CA LYS A 115 -1.57 -3.81 16.71
C LYS A 115 -2.27 -3.11 15.58
N ALA A 116 -1.71 -3.18 14.37
CA ALA A 116 -2.35 -2.74 13.14
C ALA A 116 -3.08 -3.92 12.48
N TYR A 117 -4.19 -3.61 11.83
CA TYR A 117 -5.04 -4.61 11.16
C TYR A 117 -5.27 -4.26 9.70
N LYS A 118 -5.57 -5.30 8.90
CA LYS A 118 -6.01 -5.20 7.50
C LYS A 118 -7.21 -6.09 7.22
N ARG A 119 -7.94 -5.77 6.14
CA ARG A 119 -9.01 -6.64 5.63
C ARG A 119 -8.45 -7.60 4.60
N ASN A 120 -8.70 -8.88 4.83
CA ASN A 120 -8.47 -9.95 3.86
C ASN A 120 -9.85 -10.51 3.48
N ASP A 121 -10.45 -9.97 2.41
CA ASP A 121 -11.85 -10.15 2.03
C ASP A 121 -12.80 -9.75 3.20
N THR A 122 -13.52 -10.68 3.79
CA THR A 122 -14.43 -10.42 4.93
C THR A 122 -13.75 -10.55 6.29
N ALA A 123 -12.56 -11.12 6.38
CA ALA A 123 -11.82 -11.29 7.64
C ALA A 123 -10.94 -10.07 7.95
N THR A 124 -10.89 -9.68 9.24
CA THR A 124 -9.94 -8.69 9.74
C THR A 124 -8.78 -9.42 10.42
N ILE A 125 -7.57 -9.27 9.88
CA ILE A 125 -6.35 -9.93 10.37
C ILE A 125 -5.31 -8.90 10.80
N GLU A 126 -4.42 -9.29 11.72
CA GLU A 126 -3.27 -8.50 12.12
C GLU A 126 -2.26 -8.43 10.96
N VAL A 127 -1.63 -7.28 10.77
CA VAL A 127 -0.55 -7.12 9.79
C VAL A 127 0.74 -7.72 10.33
N ASP A 128 1.58 -8.23 9.44
CA ASP A 128 2.92 -8.70 9.80
C ASP A 128 3.90 -7.53 10.04
N ALA A 129 5.10 -7.84 10.52
CA ALA A 129 6.12 -6.84 10.84
C ALA A 129 6.56 -6.01 9.63
N LEU A 130 6.61 -6.61 8.43
CA LEU A 130 7.00 -5.91 7.22
C LEU A 130 5.93 -4.89 6.81
N GLU A 131 4.67 -5.29 6.84
CA GLU A 131 3.55 -4.43 6.51
C GLU A 131 3.36 -3.32 7.55
N LEU A 132 3.59 -3.59 8.83
CA LEU A 132 3.63 -2.57 9.88
C LEU A 132 4.70 -1.51 9.60
N SER A 133 5.90 -1.94 9.21
CA SER A 133 6.99 -1.03 8.84
C SER A 133 6.61 -0.14 7.65
N ARG A 134 5.92 -0.69 6.64
CA ARG A 134 5.40 0.11 5.50
C ARG A 134 4.39 1.16 5.93
N LEU A 135 3.44 0.79 6.82
CA LEU A 135 2.47 1.74 7.35
C LEU A 135 3.14 2.88 8.14
N ILE A 136 4.20 2.58 8.91
CA ILE A 136 4.97 3.59 9.64
C ILE A 136 5.65 4.57 8.69
N LEU A 137 6.28 4.07 7.64
CA LEU A 137 6.92 4.91 6.62
C LEU A 137 5.90 5.78 5.88
N GLU A 138 4.78 5.19 5.49
CA GLU A 138 3.69 5.90 4.83
C GLU A 138 3.12 7.03 5.71
N GLY A 139 2.89 6.74 6.99
CA GLY A 139 2.39 7.74 7.95
C GLY A 139 3.37 8.88 8.24
N LYS A 140 4.66 8.63 8.11
CA LYS A 140 5.72 9.64 8.20
C LYS A 140 5.97 10.35 6.87
N ASN A 141 5.32 9.94 5.79
CA ASN A 141 5.57 10.38 4.42
C ASN A 141 7.04 10.20 4.00
N ILE A 142 7.67 9.12 4.48
CA ILE A 142 9.05 8.75 4.16
C ILE A 142 8.99 7.59 3.18
N ARG A 143 9.75 7.70 2.10
CA ARG A 143 9.89 6.65 1.10
C ARG A 143 11.10 5.79 1.42
N PHE A 144 11.08 4.53 0.96
CA PHE A 144 12.18 3.60 1.17
C PHE A 144 13.52 4.13 0.65
N GLU A 145 13.50 4.78 -0.50
CA GLU A 145 14.69 5.36 -1.12
C GLU A 145 15.31 6.50 -0.32
N GLU A 146 14.57 7.16 0.56
CA GLU A 146 15.03 8.27 1.42
C GLU A 146 15.68 7.79 2.73
N LEU A 147 15.47 6.52 3.11
CA LEU A 147 16.06 5.95 4.31
C LEU A 147 17.58 5.84 4.16
N PRO A 148 18.35 5.98 5.25
CA PRO A 148 19.80 5.76 5.22
C PRO A 148 20.17 4.39 4.64
N CYS A 149 21.10 4.37 3.71
CA CYS A 149 21.64 3.14 3.16
C CYS A 149 22.47 2.41 4.24
N LYS A 150 22.37 1.09 4.28
CA LYS A 150 23.16 0.28 5.21
C LYS A 150 24.66 0.35 4.89
N GLU A 151 24.99 0.35 3.60
CA GLU A 151 26.35 0.52 3.11
C GLU A 151 26.64 2.00 2.87
N GLN A 152 27.74 2.50 3.46
CA GLN A 152 28.13 3.90 3.36
C GLN A 152 29.44 4.09 2.59
N ASN A 153 30.13 3.01 2.19
CA ASN A 153 31.31 3.08 1.34
C ASN A 153 30.92 2.81 -0.12
N LEU A 154 30.34 3.83 -0.78
CA LEU A 154 29.79 3.72 -2.10
C LEU A 154 30.68 4.42 -3.14
N SER A 155 30.76 3.84 -4.35
CA SER A 155 31.36 4.44 -5.55
C SER A 155 30.30 4.63 -6.64
N PHE A 156 30.51 5.60 -7.54
CA PHE A 156 29.50 6.06 -8.50
C PHE A 156 30.10 6.34 -9.88
N GLU A 157 30.97 5.47 -10.39
CA GLU A 157 31.58 5.64 -11.72
C GLU A 157 30.52 5.57 -12.83
N VAL A 158 29.60 4.60 -12.74
CA VAL A 158 28.49 4.45 -13.70
C VAL A 158 27.60 5.69 -13.70
N LEU A 159 27.21 6.18 -12.52
CA LEU A 159 26.37 7.38 -12.40
C LEU A 159 27.10 8.61 -12.96
N ASN A 160 28.38 8.80 -12.61
CA ASN A 160 29.18 9.90 -13.13
C ASN A 160 29.20 9.91 -14.66
N HIS A 161 29.50 8.77 -15.28
CA HIS A 161 29.57 8.64 -16.74
C HIS A 161 28.19 8.95 -17.39
N LYS A 162 27.11 8.45 -16.82
CA LYS A 162 25.75 8.74 -17.32
C LYS A 162 25.38 10.23 -17.22
N LEU A 163 25.75 10.88 -16.14
CA LEU A 163 25.50 12.32 -15.97
C LEU A 163 26.36 13.17 -16.91
N GLU A 164 27.62 12.77 -17.16
CA GLU A 164 28.47 13.43 -18.16
C GLU A 164 27.88 13.30 -19.56
N GLU A 165 27.46 12.10 -19.96
CA GLU A 165 26.89 11.86 -21.28
C GLU A 165 25.53 12.54 -21.50
N CYS A 166 24.60 12.43 -20.54
CA CYS A 166 23.21 12.83 -20.73
C CYS A 166 22.93 14.28 -20.32
N VAL A 167 23.64 14.79 -19.31
CA VAL A 167 23.35 16.09 -18.67
C VAL A 167 24.55 17.06 -18.82
N HIS A 168 25.68 16.57 -19.29
CA HIS A 168 26.92 17.33 -19.53
C HIS A 168 27.43 18.07 -18.27
N ILE A 169 27.42 17.36 -17.12
CA ILE A 169 27.96 17.94 -15.88
C ILE A 169 29.47 18.14 -16.02
N GLU A 170 29.98 19.28 -15.53
CA GLU A 170 31.41 19.57 -15.57
C GLU A 170 32.20 18.82 -14.48
N ARG A 171 31.60 18.54 -13.35
CA ARG A 171 32.21 17.88 -12.20
C ARG A 171 31.22 17.01 -11.44
N PHE A 172 31.65 15.79 -11.14
CA PHE A 172 30.96 14.91 -10.24
C PHE A 172 31.66 14.91 -8.87
N ASN A 173 30.94 15.34 -7.84
CA ASN A 173 31.47 15.41 -6.48
C ASN A 173 30.34 15.21 -5.45
N GLN A 174 30.65 15.37 -4.15
CA GLN A 174 29.68 15.23 -3.09
C GLN A 174 28.53 16.26 -3.16
N ASP A 175 28.77 17.45 -3.70
CA ASP A 175 27.71 18.44 -3.89
C ASP A 175 26.72 18.03 -4.99
N THR A 176 27.21 17.34 -6.02
CA THR A 176 26.35 16.71 -7.03
C THR A 176 25.43 15.67 -6.37
N LEU A 177 25.95 14.82 -5.50
CA LEU A 177 25.17 13.82 -4.77
C LEU A 177 24.16 14.46 -3.80
N ARG A 178 24.50 15.59 -3.17
CA ARG A 178 23.55 16.37 -2.36
C ARG A 178 22.44 16.98 -3.21
N THR A 179 22.78 17.56 -4.36
CA THR A 179 21.81 18.14 -5.30
C THR A 179 20.83 17.09 -5.82
N LEU A 180 21.30 15.86 -6.04
CA LEU A 180 20.48 14.72 -6.43
C LEU A 180 19.73 14.07 -5.26
N ASN A 181 19.88 14.61 -4.05
CA ASN A 181 19.26 14.07 -2.84
C ASN A 181 19.69 12.64 -2.48
N LEU A 182 20.91 12.26 -2.87
CA LEU A 182 21.50 10.94 -2.62
C LEU A 182 22.36 10.90 -1.35
N TYR A 183 22.80 12.07 -0.86
CA TYR A 183 23.64 12.22 0.31
C TYR A 183 23.21 13.41 1.15
N ASN A 184 23.25 13.27 2.46
CA ASN A 184 23.18 14.40 3.40
C ASN A 184 24.21 14.24 4.52
N ASN A 185 24.51 15.35 5.23
CA ASN A 185 25.58 15.36 6.24
C ASN A 185 25.21 14.59 7.51
N ASP A 186 23.90 14.48 7.82
CA ASP A 186 23.42 13.89 9.08
C ASP A 186 23.34 12.36 8.99
N ASN A 187 22.88 11.85 7.83
CA ASN A 187 22.57 10.42 7.65
C ASN A 187 23.46 9.73 6.60
N GLY A 188 24.34 10.48 5.91
CA GLY A 188 25.18 9.95 4.83
C GLY A 188 24.37 9.62 3.56
N TYR A 189 24.70 8.53 2.91
CA TYR A 189 24.00 8.03 1.72
C TYR A 189 22.66 7.38 2.07
N ASN A 190 21.66 7.61 1.23
CA ASN A 190 20.36 6.96 1.33
C ASN A 190 20.27 5.71 0.42
N ASN A 191 19.13 4.98 0.47
CA ASN A 191 18.94 3.79 -0.35
C ASN A 191 18.91 4.08 -1.86
N ALA A 192 18.47 5.27 -2.29
CA ALA A 192 18.58 5.69 -3.69
C ALA A 192 20.05 5.77 -4.14
N ALA A 193 20.93 6.31 -3.29
CA ALA A 193 22.38 6.29 -3.56
C ALA A 193 22.90 4.85 -3.64
N GLY A 194 22.48 3.99 -2.72
CA GLY A 194 22.84 2.56 -2.73
C GLY A 194 22.44 1.87 -4.04
N LEU A 195 21.24 2.12 -4.56
CA LEU A 195 20.77 1.56 -5.83
C LEU A 195 21.57 2.06 -7.03
N LEU A 196 22.02 3.31 -6.98
CA LEU A 196 22.81 3.93 -8.06
C LEU A 196 24.33 3.66 -7.94
N ALA A 197 24.79 3.12 -6.82
CA ALA A 197 26.19 2.77 -6.62
C ALA A 197 26.66 1.66 -7.57
N ASP A 198 27.94 1.68 -7.95
CA ASP A 198 28.54 0.71 -8.89
C ASP A 198 28.38 -0.74 -8.41
N LYS A 199 28.31 -0.93 -7.08
CA LYS A 199 28.03 -2.22 -6.43
C LYS A 199 26.99 -2.04 -5.34
N ASN A 200 25.99 -2.91 -5.31
CA ASN A 200 24.95 -2.90 -4.29
C ASN A 200 24.48 -4.32 -3.97
N GLN A 201 23.64 -4.45 -2.95
CA GLN A 201 23.05 -5.72 -2.51
C GLN A 201 21.53 -5.73 -2.66
N PHE A 202 20.97 -4.79 -3.43
CA PHE A 202 19.54 -4.78 -3.73
C PHE A 202 19.20 -5.91 -4.71
N PRO A 203 17.96 -6.41 -4.69
CA PRO A 203 17.49 -7.31 -5.73
C PRO A 203 17.63 -6.68 -7.10
N GLY A 204 18.23 -7.41 -8.01
CA GLY A 204 18.42 -6.95 -9.38
C GLY A 204 17.24 -7.26 -10.30
N ILE A 205 17.50 -7.23 -11.62
CA ILE A 205 16.51 -7.48 -12.66
C ILE A 205 16.65 -8.90 -13.19
N ASP A 206 15.55 -9.65 -13.17
CA ASP A 206 15.47 -11.00 -13.73
C ASP A 206 14.54 -11.00 -14.96
N ILE A 207 15.07 -11.35 -16.13
CA ILE A 207 14.37 -11.31 -17.41
C ILE A 207 14.13 -12.72 -17.87
N MET A 208 12.89 -13.04 -18.23
CA MET A 208 12.51 -14.34 -18.74
C MET A 208 11.74 -14.21 -20.05
N LYS A 209 12.16 -14.97 -21.07
CA LYS A 209 11.36 -15.19 -22.28
C LYS A 209 10.69 -16.55 -22.18
N PHE A 210 9.37 -16.55 -22.19
CA PHE A 210 8.57 -17.77 -22.19
C PHE A 210 8.34 -18.27 -23.62
N GLY A 211 8.12 -19.59 -23.75
CA GLY A 211 7.71 -20.22 -24.99
C GLY A 211 6.20 -20.09 -25.25
N GLU A 212 5.62 -21.07 -25.89
CA GLU A 212 4.18 -21.10 -26.20
C GLU A 212 3.31 -21.10 -24.94
N ASN A 213 3.85 -21.54 -23.81
CA ASN A 213 3.19 -21.46 -22.52
C ASN A 213 4.18 -21.04 -21.42
N ILE A 214 3.65 -20.55 -20.30
CA ILE A 214 4.41 -20.03 -19.16
C ILE A 214 5.30 -21.07 -18.47
N SER A 215 5.06 -22.36 -18.69
CA SER A 215 5.86 -23.45 -18.11
C SER A 215 7.18 -23.70 -18.86
N ILE A 216 7.36 -23.08 -20.04
CA ILE A 216 8.55 -23.25 -20.87
C ILE A 216 9.34 -21.94 -20.86
N ILE A 217 10.46 -21.90 -20.15
CA ILE A 217 11.40 -20.78 -20.20
C ILE A 217 12.37 -21.01 -21.34
N GLN A 218 12.33 -20.16 -22.36
CA GLN A 218 13.23 -20.23 -23.52
C GLN A 218 14.57 -19.55 -23.25
N LYS A 219 14.54 -18.40 -22.55
CA LYS A 219 15.75 -17.66 -22.20
C LYS A 219 15.56 -17.02 -20.82
N ARG A 220 16.66 -16.89 -20.09
CA ARG A 220 16.72 -16.16 -18.81
C ARG A 220 18.01 -15.38 -18.75
N ALA A 221 17.95 -14.15 -18.25
CA ALA A 221 19.10 -13.32 -17.90
C ALA A 221 18.85 -12.66 -16.55
N THR A 222 19.84 -12.67 -15.68
CA THR A 222 19.76 -12.06 -14.34
C THR A 222 20.89 -11.06 -14.20
N PHE A 223 20.58 -9.83 -13.81
CA PHE A 223 21.55 -8.77 -13.51
C PHE A 223 21.35 -8.36 -12.06
N GLU A 224 22.39 -8.48 -11.26
CA GLU A 224 22.38 -8.20 -9.82
C GLU A 224 23.74 -7.71 -9.35
N ASN A 225 23.80 -7.08 -8.17
CA ASN A 225 25.02 -6.60 -7.53
C ASN A 225 25.76 -5.49 -8.29
N VAL A 226 25.11 -4.81 -9.20
CA VAL A 226 25.62 -3.66 -9.97
C VAL A 226 24.66 -2.48 -9.88
N SER A 227 25.07 -1.30 -10.39
CA SER A 227 24.19 -0.14 -10.42
C SER A 227 22.90 -0.43 -11.19
N VAL A 228 21.77 0.06 -10.68
CA VAL A 228 20.47 -0.05 -11.37
C VAL A 228 20.51 0.57 -12.78
N LEU A 229 21.37 1.54 -13.03
CA LEU A 229 21.60 2.12 -14.38
C LEU A 229 22.23 1.09 -15.33
N GLU A 230 23.20 0.34 -14.84
CA GLU A 230 23.83 -0.74 -15.59
C GLU A 230 22.88 -1.92 -15.82
N GLU A 231 22.10 -2.27 -14.79
CA GLU A 231 21.03 -3.28 -14.92
C GLU A 231 20.01 -2.89 -15.98
N TYR A 232 19.61 -1.60 -15.99
CA TYR A 232 18.67 -1.07 -17.00
C TYR A 232 19.24 -1.19 -18.42
N ASP A 233 20.47 -0.74 -18.65
CA ASP A 233 21.10 -0.80 -19.97
C ASP A 233 21.20 -2.25 -20.47
N LYS A 234 21.70 -3.15 -19.64
CA LYS A 234 21.77 -4.60 -19.95
C LYS A 234 20.40 -5.20 -20.23
N THR A 235 19.38 -4.77 -19.48
CA THR A 235 18.00 -5.22 -19.68
C THR A 235 17.47 -4.80 -21.04
N ILE A 236 17.71 -3.56 -21.45
CA ILE A 236 17.27 -3.05 -22.76
C ILE A 236 17.98 -3.82 -23.89
N ASP A 237 19.27 -4.11 -23.75
CA ASP A 237 20.01 -4.87 -24.75
C ASP A 237 19.47 -6.30 -24.90
N VAL A 238 19.23 -6.99 -23.77
CA VAL A 238 18.59 -8.32 -23.80
C VAL A 238 17.17 -8.27 -24.39
N PHE A 239 16.41 -7.23 -24.08
CA PHE A 239 15.08 -7.06 -24.66
C PHE A 239 15.15 -6.89 -26.18
N ARG A 240 16.07 -6.08 -26.69
CA ARG A 240 16.28 -5.89 -28.14
C ARG A 240 16.68 -7.20 -28.82
N ASP A 241 17.50 -8.02 -28.18
CA ASP A 241 17.89 -9.35 -28.69
C ASP A 241 16.71 -10.32 -28.74
N TYR A 242 15.78 -10.20 -27.80
CA TYR A 242 14.61 -11.11 -27.72
C TYR A 242 13.49 -10.70 -28.67
N TYR A 243 13.39 -9.42 -29.02
CA TYR A 243 12.37 -8.84 -29.89
C TYR A 243 13.02 -8.21 -31.11
N GLN A 244 13.49 -9.06 -32.03
CA GLN A 244 13.92 -8.61 -33.35
C GLN A 244 12.67 -8.30 -34.18
N TYR A 245 12.53 -7.04 -34.61
CA TYR A 245 11.51 -6.66 -35.59
C TYR A 245 12.01 -6.98 -36.99
N GLU A 246 11.35 -7.87 -37.72
CA GLU A 246 11.48 -7.90 -39.17
C GLU A 246 10.69 -6.72 -39.75
N ILE A 247 11.41 -5.75 -40.34
CA ILE A 247 10.78 -4.75 -41.19
C ILE A 247 10.51 -5.45 -42.52
N ILE A 248 9.28 -5.85 -42.76
CA ILE A 248 8.83 -6.32 -44.10
C ILE A 248 8.57 -5.03 -44.88
N GLU A 249 9.51 -4.65 -45.75
CA GLU A 249 9.27 -3.64 -46.76
C GLU A 249 8.22 -4.20 -47.74
N GLY A 250 7.03 -3.56 -47.75
CA GLY A 250 5.94 -3.84 -48.68
C GLY A 250 6.12 -3.14 -50.04
#